data_72c9003544caa52c50b1d09a8e0d373d
#
_entry.id   72c9003544caa52c50b1d09a8e0d373d
#
_cell.length_a   1.000
_cell.length_b   1.000
_cell.length_c   1.000
_cell.angle_alpha   90.00
_cell.angle_beta   90.00
_cell.angle_gamma   90.00
#
_symmetry.space_group_name_H-M   'P 1'
#
loop_
_entity.id
_entity.type
_entity.pdbx_description
1 polymer ?
#
loop_
_entity_poly.entity_id
_entity_poly.type
_entity_poly.pdbx_seq_one_letter_code
_entity_poly.pdbx_strand_id
1 'polypeptide(L)'
;MPAIDRAREKLQEIFGFEDFLDGQEGVIEQILSGRDGSVVMPTGGGKSLCYQLPALCRGGVTLVVSPLIALMKDQVDALEERGVAVTLINSTLTWNEQKERLEGMKNGAYRLVYIAPERFRASSFISALSDVKIEMVAIDEAHCLSQWGHDFRPDYMRLGKALEDMGRPQCVALTATATPIVREDIRGVLNLREPFESISGFERPNLSFTITPVEKVAQKYGRLKKVLAENKTGIVYCATRKKVEEVAETIHSWGLKCIAYHGGMSDQEREDTQNAFISRKADIAVATNAFGMGIDRSDVRFVVHFEIPGSVEAYYQEAGRAGRDGEA
;
A
#
# COMPACT_ATOMS: atom_id res chain seq x y z
N MET A 1 -17.85 -27.69 0.39
CA MET A 1 -16.49 -27.31 0.83
C MET A 1 -16.60 -25.96 1.53
N PRO A 2 -16.08 -25.81 2.74
CA PRO A 2 -16.04 -24.53 3.43
C PRO A 2 -15.37 -23.45 2.54
N ALA A 3 -15.79 -22.19 2.67
CA ALA A 3 -15.28 -21.12 1.83
C ALA A 3 -13.75 -20.88 2.03
N ILE A 4 -13.29 -21.16 3.24
CA ILE A 4 -11.86 -21.02 3.58
C ILE A 4 -11.00 -22.12 2.93
N ASP A 5 -11.51 -23.35 2.80
CA ASP A 5 -10.77 -24.42 2.11
C ASP A 5 -10.53 -24.05 0.64
N ARG A 6 -11.56 -23.50 -0.01
CA ARG A 6 -11.43 -22.97 -1.37
C ARG A 6 -10.42 -21.82 -1.47
N ALA A 7 -10.34 -21.00 -0.42
CA ALA A 7 -9.34 -19.94 -0.36
C ALA A 7 -7.92 -20.52 -0.23
N ARG A 8 -7.72 -21.58 0.57
CA ARG A 8 -6.43 -22.29 0.67
C ARG A 8 -5.99 -22.91 -0.65
N GLU A 9 -6.92 -23.55 -1.38
CA GLU A 9 -6.61 -24.09 -2.71
C GLU A 9 -6.12 -22.98 -3.64
N LYS A 10 -6.82 -21.84 -3.68
CA LYS A 10 -6.42 -20.70 -4.53
C LYS A 10 -5.15 -20.02 -4.06
N LEU A 11 -4.87 -20.01 -2.76
CA LEU A 11 -3.63 -19.50 -2.20
C LEU A 11 -2.44 -20.28 -2.79
N GLN A 12 -2.54 -21.61 -2.82
CA GLN A 12 -1.48 -22.45 -3.37
C GLN A 12 -1.43 -22.37 -4.90
N GLU A 13 -2.59 -22.46 -5.57
CA GLU A 13 -2.69 -22.52 -7.03
C GLU A 13 -2.19 -21.22 -7.70
N ILE A 14 -2.59 -20.06 -7.18
CA ILE A 14 -2.40 -18.76 -7.83
C ILE A 14 -1.19 -18.02 -7.24
N PHE A 15 -1.01 -18.08 -5.91
CA PHE A 15 0.03 -17.33 -5.23
C PHE A 15 1.25 -18.16 -4.87
N GLY A 16 1.15 -19.50 -4.91
CA GLY A 16 2.25 -20.42 -4.60
C GLY A 16 2.62 -20.50 -3.11
N PHE A 17 1.73 -20.03 -2.23
CA PHE A 17 1.92 -20.11 -0.78
C PHE A 17 1.26 -21.36 -0.21
N GLU A 18 1.97 -22.05 0.68
CA GLU A 18 1.47 -23.26 1.33
C GLU A 18 0.45 -22.96 2.45
N ASP A 19 0.64 -21.84 3.16
CA ASP A 19 -0.22 -21.46 4.28
C ASP A 19 -0.39 -19.93 4.40
N PHE A 20 -1.38 -19.52 5.17
CA PHE A 20 -1.62 -18.12 5.51
C PHE A 20 -0.59 -17.61 6.50
N LEU A 21 -0.26 -16.32 6.38
CA LEU A 21 0.45 -15.63 7.45
C LEU A 21 -0.46 -15.45 8.67
N ASP A 22 0.15 -15.23 9.83
CA ASP A 22 -0.58 -15.01 11.08
C ASP A 22 -1.61 -13.88 10.96
N GLY A 23 -2.84 -14.17 11.38
CA GLY A 23 -3.99 -13.26 11.31
C GLY A 23 -4.69 -13.18 9.95
N GLN A 24 -4.10 -13.66 8.84
CA GLN A 24 -4.75 -13.58 7.51
C GLN A 24 -5.98 -14.47 7.41
N GLU A 25 -5.91 -15.72 7.89
CA GLU A 25 -6.99 -16.69 7.76
C GLU A 25 -8.30 -16.17 8.35
N GLY A 26 -8.26 -15.70 9.61
CA GLY A 26 -9.43 -15.17 10.28
C GLY A 26 -10.05 -13.96 9.57
N VAL A 27 -9.22 -13.08 9.01
CA VAL A 27 -9.67 -11.94 8.20
C VAL A 27 -10.37 -12.42 6.93
N ILE A 28 -9.77 -13.36 6.22
CA ILE A 28 -10.32 -13.91 4.98
C ILE A 28 -11.65 -14.60 5.23
N GLU A 29 -11.79 -15.38 6.31
CA GLU A 29 -13.04 -16.00 6.72
C GLU A 29 -14.15 -14.96 6.97
N GLN A 30 -13.86 -13.90 7.71
CA GLN A 30 -14.82 -12.82 7.95
C GLN A 30 -15.23 -12.12 6.65
N ILE A 31 -14.30 -11.88 5.75
CA ILE A 31 -14.61 -11.30 4.43
C ILE A 31 -15.47 -12.27 3.61
N LEU A 32 -15.12 -13.54 3.57
CA LEU A 32 -15.89 -14.56 2.83
C LEU A 32 -17.30 -14.76 3.39
N SER A 33 -17.53 -14.47 4.67
CA SER A 33 -18.87 -14.50 5.29
C SER A 33 -19.75 -13.31 4.87
N GLY A 34 -19.23 -12.33 4.14
CA GLY A 34 -19.98 -11.16 3.64
C GLY A 34 -20.07 -9.98 4.61
N ARG A 35 -19.32 -9.99 5.73
CA ARG A 35 -19.31 -8.89 6.70
C ARG A 35 -18.44 -7.73 6.23
N ASP A 36 -18.89 -6.51 6.51
CA ASP A 36 -18.00 -5.35 6.42
C ASP A 36 -16.85 -5.49 7.43
N GLY A 37 -15.70 -4.87 7.16
CA GLY A 37 -14.55 -5.02 8.04
C GLY A 37 -13.59 -3.85 8.07
N SER A 38 -12.89 -3.73 9.19
CA SER A 38 -11.74 -2.85 9.38
C SER A 38 -10.53 -3.69 9.78
N VAL A 39 -9.48 -3.65 8.97
CA VAL A 39 -8.28 -4.48 9.14
C VAL A 39 -7.06 -3.57 9.31
N VAL A 40 -6.41 -3.67 10.46
CA VAL A 40 -5.13 -3.04 10.73
C VAL A 40 -4.08 -4.13 10.81
N MET A 41 -3.19 -4.17 9.83
CA MET A 41 -2.19 -5.21 9.68
C MET A 41 -0.87 -4.59 9.22
N PRO A 42 0.28 -4.92 9.82
CA PRO A 42 1.55 -4.25 9.54
C PRO A 42 1.95 -4.33 8.05
N THR A 43 2.84 -3.44 7.66
CA THR A 43 3.50 -3.54 6.34
C THR A 43 4.26 -4.87 6.27
N GLY A 44 4.09 -5.60 5.16
CA GLY A 44 4.62 -6.96 5.01
C GLY A 44 3.72 -8.07 5.57
N GLY A 45 2.63 -7.74 6.28
CA GLY A 45 1.65 -8.71 6.79
C GLY A 45 0.71 -9.31 5.73
N GLY A 46 0.90 -8.99 4.45
CA GLY A 46 0.11 -9.56 3.36
C GLY A 46 -1.31 -9.03 3.25
N LYS A 47 -1.56 -7.76 3.60
CA LYS A 47 -2.87 -7.09 3.49
C LYS A 47 -3.57 -7.28 2.15
N SER A 48 -2.82 -7.17 1.04
CA SER A 48 -3.39 -7.29 -0.29
C SER A 48 -4.04 -8.64 -0.52
N LEU A 49 -3.46 -9.72 -0.01
CA LEU A 49 -3.99 -11.06 -0.12
C LEU A 49 -5.35 -11.20 0.59
N CYS A 50 -5.56 -10.46 1.68
CA CYS A 50 -6.82 -10.50 2.45
C CYS A 50 -8.04 -10.07 1.63
N TYR A 51 -7.90 -9.23 0.60
CA TYR A 51 -8.98 -8.88 -0.31
C TYR A 51 -8.88 -9.56 -1.68
N GLN A 52 -7.66 -9.82 -2.17
CA GLN A 52 -7.45 -10.46 -3.45
C GLN A 52 -8.00 -11.89 -3.46
N LEU A 53 -7.68 -12.66 -2.44
CA LEU A 53 -8.08 -14.06 -2.36
C LEU A 53 -9.62 -14.24 -2.25
N PRO A 54 -10.35 -13.52 -1.38
CA PRO A 54 -11.81 -13.53 -1.40
C PRO A 54 -12.42 -13.11 -2.74
N ALA A 55 -11.83 -12.13 -3.44
CA ALA A 55 -12.28 -11.73 -4.76
C ALA A 55 -12.21 -12.87 -5.78
N LEU A 56 -11.20 -13.71 -5.69
CA LEU A 56 -11.01 -14.87 -6.54
C LEU A 56 -11.92 -16.07 -6.17
N CYS A 57 -12.40 -16.09 -4.94
CA CYS A 57 -13.32 -17.14 -4.46
C CYS A 57 -14.79 -16.85 -4.77
N ARG A 58 -15.13 -15.61 -5.13
CA ARG A 58 -16.51 -15.16 -5.38
C ARG A 58 -16.77 -14.92 -6.86
N GLY A 59 -18.04 -14.82 -7.21
CA GLY A 59 -18.49 -14.36 -8.53
C GLY A 59 -18.80 -12.87 -8.51
N GLY A 60 -18.48 -12.13 -9.57
CA GLY A 60 -18.64 -10.69 -9.66
C GLY A 60 -17.32 -9.92 -9.52
N VAL A 61 -17.41 -8.61 -9.41
CA VAL A 61 -16.26 -7.71 -9.42
C VAL A 61 -15.95 -7.25 -8.00
N THR A 62 -14.68 -7.26 -7.62
CA THR A 62 -14.16 -6.56 -6.45
C THR A 62 -13.48 -5.27 -6.91
N LEU A 63 -13.96 -4.13 -6.39
CA LEU A 63 -13.28 -2.85 -6.56
C LEU A 63 -12.22 -2.68 -5.48
N VAL A 64 -11.02 -2.24 -5.86
CA VAL A 64 -9.95 -1.92 -4.93
C VAL A 64 -9.62 -0.44 -5.07
N VAL A 65 -9.96 0.35 -4.06
CA VAL A 65 -9.62 1.77 -4.03
C VAL A 65 -8.24 1.92 -3.42
N SER A 66 -7.30 2.47 -4.18
CA SER A 66 -5.92 2.67 -3.74
C SER A 66 -5.43 4.08 -4.09
N PRO A 67 -4.63 4.72 -3.21
CA PRO A 67 -4.28 6.13 -3.37
C PRO A 67 -3.17 6.40 -4.38
N LEU A 68 -2.50 5.36 -4.89
CA LEU A 68 -1.30 5.48 -5.70
C LEU A 68 -1.38 4.70 -7.00
N ILE A 69 -1.27 5.43 -8.10
CA ILE A 69 -1.31 4.86 -9.46
C ILE A 69 -0.18 3.85 -9.67
N ALA A 70 1.04 4.14 -9.23
CA ALA A 70 2.18 3.23 -9.35
C ALA A 70 1.92 1.90 -8.61
N LEU A 71 1.45 1.97 -7.35
CA LEU A 71 1.12 0.77 -6.58
C LEU A 71 0.00 -0.05 -7.23
N MET A 72 -1.04 0.62 -7.77
CA MET A 72 -2.10 -0.07 -8.51
C MET A 72 -1.54 -0.83 -9.71
N LYS A 73 -0.62 -0.20 -10.47
CA LYS A 73 0.02 -0.83 -11.63
C LYS A 73 0.81 -2.07 -11.21
N ASP A 74 1.67 -1.95 -10.22
CA ASP A 74 2.48 -3.07 -9.71
C ASP A 74 1.59 -4.24 -9.25
N GLN A 75 0.47 -3.95 -8.56
CA GLN A 75 -0.48 -4.98 -8.13
C GLN A 75 -1.21 -5.63 -9.32
N VAL A 76 -1.58 -4.84 -10.34
CA VAL A 76 -2.23 -5.36 -11.55
C VAL A 76 -1.25 -6.22 -12.32
N ASP A 77 -0.05 -5.75 -12.61
CA ASP A 77 0.98 -6.48 -13.34
C ASP A 77 1.28 -7.83 -12.66
N ALA A 78 1.47 -7.82 -11.34
CA ALA A 78 1.72 -9.04 -10.56
C ALA A 78 0.56 -10.04 -10.56
N LEU A 79 -0.68 -9.58 -10.63
CA LEU A 79 -1.87 -10.45 -10.72
C LEU A 79 -2.09 -10.96 -12.15
N GLU A 80 -1.84 -10.14 -13.18
CA GLU A 80 -1.89 -10.55 -14.58
C GLU A 80 -0.86 -11.63 -14.89
N GLU A 81 0.37 -11.53 -14.38
CA GLU A 81 1.40 -12.56 -14.49
C GLU A 81 0.97 -13.92 -13.89
N ARG A 82 0.06 -13.88 -12.91
CA ARG A 82 -0.55 -15.08 -12.31
C ARG A 82 -1.81 -15.56 -13.01
N GLY A 83 -2.17 -14.95 -14.16
CA GLY A 83 -3.36 -15.28 -14.93
C GLY A 83 -4.68 -14.81 -14.30
N VAL A 84 -4.64 -13.85 -13.38
CA VAL A 84 -5.84 -13.27 -12.78
C VAL A 84 -6.43 -12.21 -13.71
N ALA A 85 -7.74 -12.27 -13.94
CA ALA A 85 -8.46 -11.27 -14.71
C ALA A 85 -8.61 -9.97 -13.89
N VAL A 86 -7.72 -9.03 -14.10
CA VAL A 86 -7.61 -7.77 -13.34
C VAL A 86 -7.42 -6.58 -14.29
N THR A 87 -7.76 -5.39 -13.83
CA THR A 87 -7.46 -4.14 -14.54
C THR A 87 -7.41 -2.98 -13.56
N LEU A 88 -7.05 -1.76 -14.05
CA LEU A 88 -7.09 -0.53 -13.26
C LEU A 88 -7.83 0.59 -14.02
N ILE A 89 -8.43 1.52 -13.28
CA ILE A 89 -9.06 2.73 -13.82
C ILE A 89 -8.57 3.93 -13.02
N ASN A 90 -7.78 4.78 -13.66
CA ASN A 90 -7.19 5.97 -13.06
C ASN A 90 -7.25 7.18 -14.01
N SER A 91 -6.63 8.29 -13.64
CA SER A 91 -6.62 9.54 -14.41
C SER A 91 -5.69 9.53 -15.64
N THR A 92 -4.78 8.55 -15.76
CA THR A 92 -3.86 8.48 -16.89
C THR A 92 -4.48 7.84 -18.13
N LEU A 93 -5.60 7.14 -17.97
CA LEU A 93 -6.30 6.48 -19.06
C LEU A 93 -7.07 7.48 -19.93
N THR A 94 -7.04 7.25 -21.23
CA THR A 94 -7.93 7.95 -22.18
C THR A 94 -9.40 7.62 -21.92
N TRP A 95 -10.29 8.45 -22.42
CA TRP A 95 -11.73 8.19 -22.30
C TRP A 95 -12.19 6.87 -22.92
N ASN A 96 -11.60 6.49 -24.07
CA ASN A 96 -11.92 5.24 -24.75
C ASN A 96 -11.49 4.02 -23.93
N GLU A 97 -10.28 4.04 -23.38
CA GLU A 97 -9.77 2.96 -22.51
C GLU A 97 -10.63 2.82 -21.24
N GLN A 98 -11.04 3.93 -20.64
CA GLN A 98 -11.92 3.89 -19.46
C GLN A 98 -13.27 3.25 -19.81
N LYS A 99 -13.86 3.62 -20.95
CA LYS A 99 -15.12 3.07 -21.44
C LYS A 99 -15.00 1.57 -21.70
N GLU A 100 -13.94 1.14 -22.38
CA GLU A 100 -13.67 -0.28 -22.64
C GLU A 100 -13.57 -1.09 -21.37
N ARG A 101 -12.85 -0.57 -20.36
CA ARG A 101 -12.72 -1.26 -19.07
C ARG A 101 -14.04 -1.33 -18.31
N LEU A 102 -14.84 -0.26 -18.32
CA LEU A 102 -16.18 -0.26 -17.74
C LEU A 102 -17.11 -1.27 -18.43
N GLU A 103 -17.08 -1.37 -19.76
CA GLU A 103 -17.83 -2.39 -20.50
C GLU A 103 -17.33 -3.80 -20.17
N GLY A 104 -16.02 -3.99 -20.05
CA GLY A 104 -15.43 -5.24 -19.59
C GLY A 104 -15.91 -5.65 -18.19
N MET A 105 -16.02 -4.69 -17.25
CA MET A 105 -16.57 -4.93 -15.92
C MET A 105 -18.03 -5.42 -15.99
N LYS A 106 -18.88 -4.77 -16.79
CA LYS A 106 -20.31 -5.17 -16.98
C LYS A 106 -20.42 -6.57 -17.55
N ASN A 107 -19.52 -6.94 -18.43
CA ASN A 107 -19.49 -8.25 -19.08
C ASN A 107 -18.77 -9.34 -18.26
N GLY A 108 -18.30 -9.01 -17.02
CA GLY A 108 -17.65 -9.95 -16.12
C GLY A 108 -16.23 -10.35 -16.55
N ALA A 109 -15.56 -9.51 -17.37
CA ALA A 109 -14.20 -9.77 -17.84
C ALA A 109 -13.14 -9.69 -16.72
N TYR A 110 -13.45 -9.01 -15.61
CA TYR A 110 -12.51 -8.80 -14.52
C TYR A 110 -13.03 -9.32 -13.18
N ARG A 111 -12.12 -9.79 -12.34
CA ARG A 111 -12.39 -10.18 -10.94
C ARG A 111 -12.01 -9.07 -9.97
N LEU A 112 -10.90 -8.36 -10.26
CA LEU A 112 -10.45 -7.20 -9.49
C LEU A 112 -10.31 -5.99 -10.41
N VAL A 113 -10.72 -4.83 -9.93
CA VAL A 113 -10.54 -3.57 -10.62
C VAL A 113 -10.00 -2.54 -9.64
N TYR A 114 -8.76 -2.12 -9.86
CA TYR A 114 -8.13 -1.08 -9.06
C TYR A 114 -8.59 0.29 -9.54
N ILE A 115 -9.02 1.15 -8.61
CA ILE A 115 -9.61 2.45 -8.92
C ILE A 115 -8.94 3.53 -8.09
N ALA A 116 -8.50 4.60 -8.76
CA ALA A 116 -8.02 5.78 -8.07
C ALA A 116 -9.18 6.58 -7.45
N PRO A 117 -9.05 7.05 -6.19
CA PRO A 117 -10.15 7.63 -5.41
C PRO A 117 -10.76 8.88 -6.06
N GLU A 118 -9.99 9.66 -6.81
CA GLU A 118 -10.48 10.84 -7.54
C GLU A 118 -11.52 10.50 -8.62
N ARG A 119 -11.61 9.24 -9.07
CA ARG A 119 -12.64 8.81 -10.03
C ARG A 119 -14.05 8.92 -9.48
N PHE A 120 -14.21 8.78 -8.18
CA PHE A 120 -15.50 8.92 -7.49
C PHE A 120 -16.00 10.38 -7.38
N ARG A 121 -15.26 11.38 -7.91
CA ARG A 121 -15.75 12.74 -8.09
C ARG A 121 -16.80 12.83 -9.21
N ALA A 122 -16.69 11.98 -10.23
CA ALA A 122 -17.53 12.02 -11.41
C ALA A 122 -18.79 11.17 -11.20
N SER A 123 -19.97 11.83 -11.15
CA SER A 123 -21.26 11.13 -11.04
C SER A 123 -21.51 10.16 -12.19
N SER A 124 -21.04 10.49 -13.39
CA SER A 124 -21.13 9.59 -14.56
C SER A 124 -20.36 8.28 -14.36
N PHE A 125 -19.24 8.32 -13.64
CA PHE A 125 -18.50 7.12 -13.31
C PHE A 125 -19.27 6.25 -12.32
N ILE A 126 -19.82 6.84 -11.27
CA ILE A 126 -20.67 6.12 -10.28
C ILE A 126 -21.90 5.51 -10.96
N SER A 127 -22.57 6.27 -11.83
CA SER A 127 -23.69 5.75 -12.63
C SER A 127 -23.29 4.57 -13.52
N ALA A 128 -22.09 4.59 -14.09
CA ALA A 128 -21.62 3.46 -14.90
C ALA A 128 -21.35 2.20 -14.08
N LEU A 129 -21.02 2.36 -12.78
CA LEU A 129 -20.83 1.24 -11.86
C LEU A 129 -22.14 0.63 -11.35
N SER A 130 -23.26 1.34 -11.40
CA SER A 130 -24.56 0.81 -10.93
C SER A 130 -25.05 -0.41 -11.74
N ASP A 131 -24.58 -0.56 -12.98
CA ASP A 131 -24.90 -1.71 -13.84
C ASP A 131 -23.91 -2.89 -13.66
N VAL A 132 -22.90 -2.74 -12.81
CA VAL A 132 -21.88 -3.76 -12.54
C VAL A 132 -22.25 -4.52 -11.27
N LYS A 133 -22.18 -5.86 -11.32
CA LYS A 133 -22.31 -6.67 -10.12
C LYS A 133 -21.07 -6.55 -9.24
N ILE A 134 -21.04 -5.54 -8.34
CA ILE A 134 -19.98 -5.33 -7.39
C ILE A 134 -20.24 -6.17 -6.14
N GLU A 135 -19.35 -7.12 -5.86
CA GLU A 135 -19.48 -8.00 -4.69
C GLU A 135 -18.83 -7.38 -3.45
N MET A 136 -17.72 -6.68 -3.64
CA MET A 136 -16.95 -6.10 -2.54
C MET A 136 -16.22 -4.83 -3.00
N VAL A 137 -16.05 -3.90 -2.09
CA VAL A 137 -15.13 -2.75 -2.23
C VAL A 137 -14.08 -2.85 -1.14
N ALA A 138 -12.84 -3.04 -1.53
CA ALA A 138 -11.68 -2.97 -0.66
C ALA A 138 -11.10 -1.56 -0.69
N ILE A 139 -10.96 -0.94 0.47
CA ILE A 139 -10.36 0.39 0.61
C ILE A 139 -8.95 0.19 1.16
N ASP A 140 -7.97 0.23 0.27
CA ASP A 140 -6.57 0.15 0.65
C ASP A 140 -6.06 1.49 1.17
N GLU A 141 -5.07 1.45 2.07
CA GLU A 141 -4.54 2.60 2.81
C GLU A 141 -5.67 3.47 3.43
N ALA A 142 -6.63 2.80 4.08
CA ALA A 142 -7.84 3.43 4.61
C ALA A 142 -7.57 4.56 5.62
N HIS A 143 -6.36 4.65 6.20
CA HIS A 143 -5.96 5.80 7.02
C HIS A 143 -6.02 7.14 6.28
N CYS A 144 -6.00 7.12 4.93
CA CYS A 144 -6.19 8.31 4.10
C CYS A 144 -7.58 8.97 4.25
N LEU A 145 -8.55 8.26 4.84
CA LEU A 145 -9.87 8.79 5.17
C LEU A 145 -9.86 9.82 6.30
N SER A 146 -8.93 9.69 7.24
CA SER A 146 -8.92 10.48 8.47
C SER A 146 -7.97 11.68 8.36
N GLN A 147 -8.42 12.84 8.82
CA GLN A 147 -7.55 14.02 8.98
C GLN A 147 -6.44 13.80 10.04
N TRP A 148 -6.64 12.83 10.92
CA TRP A 148 -5.66 12.41 11.91
C TRP A 148 -4.75 11.30 11.40
N GLY A 149 -4.99 10.80 10.18
CA GLY A 149 -4.09 9.91 9.48
C GLY A 149 -2.85 10.65 8.98
N HIS A 150 -1.76 9.94 8.80
CA HIS A 150 -0.49 10.56 8.37
C HIS A 150 -0.45 10.98 6.88
N ASP A 151 -1.42 10.55 6.06
CA ASP A 151 -1.56 10.91 4.63
C ASP A 151 -3.05 11.14 4.27
N PHE A 152 -3.64 12.18 4.85
CA PHE A 152 -5.04 12.52 4.57
C PHE A 152 -5.26 12.89 3.10
N ARG A 153 -6.29 12.27 2.49
CA ARG A 153 -6.68 12.52 1.09
C ARG A 153 -8.17 12.85 0.99
N PRO A 154 -8.52 14.09 0.63
CA PRO A 154 -9.92 14.52 0.57
C PRO A 154 -10.84 13.66 -0.30
N ASP A 155 -10.30 13.01 -1.34
CA ASP A 155 -11.08 12.15 -2.22
C ASP A 155 -11.64 10.91 -1.52
N TYR A 156 -10.95 10.42 -0.51
CA TYR A 156 -11.43 9.28 0.29
C TYR A 156 -12.70 9.60 1.07
N MET A 157 -12.93 10.85 1.44
CA MET A 157 -14.14 11.27 2.14
C MET A 157 -15.43 11.06 1.33
N ARG A 158 -15.31 10.91 0.01
CA ARG A 158 -16.45 10.67 -0.90
C ARG A 158 -16.86 9.19 -0.97
N LEU A 159 -16.01 8.28 -0.49
CA LEU A 159 -16.20 6.84 -0.67
C LEU A 159 -17.45 6.33 0.06
N GLY A 160 -17.77 6.86 1.23
CA GLY A 160 -19.00 6.48 1.94
C GLY A 160 -20.25 6.72 1.10
N LYS A 161 -20.37 7.94 0.52
CA LYS A 161 -21.49 8.26 -0.39
C LYS A 161 -21.44 7.40 -1.66
N ALA A 162 -20.28 7.17 -2.24
CA ALA A 162 -20.13 6.33 -3.42
C ALA A 162 -20.57 4.88 -3.17
N LEU A 163 -20.27 4.33 -1.99
CA LEU A 163 -20.76 3.00 -1.58
C LEU A 163 -22.29 2.94 -1.57
N GLU A 164 -22.97 3.96 -1.01
CA GLU A 164 -24.43 4.03 -1.01
C GLU A 164 -24.99 4.12 -2.44
N ASP A 165 -24.41 5.00 -3.26
CA ASP A 165 -24.84 5.23 -4.65
C ASP A 165 -24.63 3.96 -5.53
N MET A 166 -23.70 3.07 -5.18
CA MET A 166 -23.46 1.77 -5.83
C MET A 166 -24.31 0.61 -5.28
N GLY A 167 -25.32 0.89 -4.44
CA GLY A 167 -26.17 -0.15 -3.85
C GLY A 167 -25.57 -0.85 -2.64
N ARG A 168 -24.57 -0.23 -2.03
CA ARG A 168 -23.98 -0.65 -0.75
C ARG A 168 -23.38 -2.08 -0.76
N PRO A 169 -22.42 -2.38 -1.64
CA PRO A 169 -21.70 -3.63 -1.61
C PRO A 169 -20.95 -3.81 -0.27
N GLN A 170 -20.49 -5.03 0.02
CA GLN A 170 -19.59 -5.25 1.16
C GLN A 170 -18.40 -4.32 1.10
N CYS A 171 -18.02 -3.71 2.23
CA CYS A 171 -16.88 -2.83 2.32
C CYS A 171 -15.85 -3.34 3.33
N VAL A 172 -14.60 -3.43 2.90
CA VAL A 172 -13.47 -3.82 3.75
C VAL A 172 -12.38 -2.74 3.67
N ALA A 173 -12.10 -2.12 4.80
CA ALA A 173 -11.05 -1.10 4.92
C ALA A 173 -9.76 -1.72 5.47
N LEU A 174 -8.64 -1.49 4.79
CA LEU A 174 -7.35 -2.06 5.17
C LEU A 174 -6.30 -0.95 5.30
N THR A 175 -5.48 -1.03 6.34
CA THR A 175 -4.36 -0.11 6.53
C THR A 175 -3.25 -0.75 7.36
N ALA A 176 -2.03 -0.20 7.26
CA ALA A 176 -0.92 -0.62 8.10
C ALA A 176 -0.95 0.04 9.49
N THR A 177 -1.50 1.23 9.57
CA THR A 177 -1.49 2.04 10.80
C THR A 177 -2.84 2.72 10.97
N ALA A 178 -3.43 2.57 12.15
CA ALA A 178 -4.63 3.32 12.52
C ALA A 178 -4.73 3.43 14.04
N THR A 179 -4.65 4.65 14.56
CA THR A 179 -4.98 4.95 15.95
C THR A 179 -6.46 4.70 16.20
N PRO A 180 -6.92 4.60 17.47
CA PRO A 180 -8.35 4.47 17.75
C PRO A 180 -9.22 5.53 17.08
N ILE A 181 -8.75 6.79 17.02
CA ILE A 181 -9.46 7.90 16.36
C ILE A 181 -9.57 7.65 14.85
N VAL A 182 -8.47 7.23 14.21
CA VAL A 182 -8.46 6.93 12.77
C VAL A 182 -9.40 5.77 12.45
N ARG A 183 -9.47 4.75 13.30
CA ARG A 183 -10.40 3.61 13.12
C ARG A 183 -11.87 4.03 13.22
N GLU A 184 -12.18 4.92 14.17
CA GLU A 184 -13.53 5.48 14.31
C GLU A 184 -13.91 6.31 13.07
N ASP A 185 -12.99 7.16 12.57
CA ASP A 185 -13.20 7.91 11.33
C ASP A 185 -13.45 6.98 10.13
N ILE A 186 -12.64 5.92 9.98
CA ILE A 186 -12.83 4.91 8.91
C ILE A 186 -14.23 4.31 9.00
N ARG A 187 -14.65 3.89 10.20
CA ARG A 187 -15.96 3.30 10.42
C ARG A 187 -17.08 4.26 10.09
N GLY A 188 -16.97 5.53 10.54
CA GLY A 188 -17.98 6.57 10.32
C GLY A 188 -18.08 7.01 8.88
N VAL A 189 -16.95 7.35 8.24
CA VAL A 189 -16.91 7.85 6.85
C VAL A 189 -17.40 6.80 5.86
N LEU A 190 -17.02 5.53 6.04
CA LEU A 190 -17.47 4.43 5.18
C LEU A 190 -18.84 3.87 5.58
N ASN A 191 -19.44 4.34 6.67
CA ASN A 191 -20.71 3.84 7.20
C ASN A 191 -20.70 2.30 7.29
N LEU A 192 -19.65 1.70 7.89
CA LEU A 192 -19.49 0.26 7.97
C LEU A 192 -20.59 -0.39 8.82
N ARG A 193 -21.21 -1.45 8.29
CA ARG A 193 -22.36 -2.14 8.92
C ARG A 193 -21.87 -3.29 9.79
N GLU A 194 -22.01 -3.15 11.10
CA GLU A 194 -21.58 -4.17 12.09
C GLU A 194 -20.23 -4.82 11.73
N PRO A 195 -19.19 -3.98 11.50
CA PRO A 195 -17.94 -4.47 10.94
C PRO A 195 -17.23 -5.42 11.93
N PHE A 196 -16.58 -6.44 11.39
CA PHE A 196 -15.53 -7.07 12.17
C PHE A 196 -14.32 -6.11 12.25
N GLU A 197 -13.61 -6.15 13.33
CA GLU A 197 -12.35 -5.45 13.50
C GLU A 197 -11.24 -6.47 13.71
N SER A 198 -10.19 -6.39 12.90
CA SER A 198 -8.99 -7.19 13.06
C SER A 198 -7.79 -6.28 13.18
N ILE A 199 -7.11 -6.37 14.31
CA ILE A 199 -5.87 -5.64 14.57
C ILE A 199 -4.81 -6.69 14.85
N SER A 200 -3.98 -6.97 13.87
CA SER A 200 -2.83 -7.87 14.06
C SER A 200 -1.63 -7.09 14.61
N GLY A 201 -0.82 -7.80 15.38
CA GLY A 201 0.28 -7.23 16.15
C GLY A 201 1.24 -6.39 15.31
N PHE A 202 1.70 -5.31 15.92
CA PHE A 202 2.71 -4.42 15.33
C PHE A 202 4.13 -4.95 15.53
N GLU A 203 4.27 -6.14 16.06
CA GLU A 203 5.57 -6.73 16.35
C GLU A 203 6.27 -7.19 15.07
N ARG A 204 7.47 -6.74 14.92
CA ARG A 204 8.40 -7.15 13.86
C ARG A 204 9.68 -7.65 14.57
N PRO A 205 9.72 -8.91 15.01
CA PRO A 205 10.82 -9.44 15.84
C PRO A 205 12.17 -9.40 15.13
N ASN A 206 12.18 -9.34 13.82
CA ASN A 206 13.39 -9.20 13.01
C ASN A 206 13.88 -7.75 12.85
N LEU A 207 13.17 -6.73 13.40
CA LEU A 207 13.61 -5.34 13.32
C LEU A 207 14.14 -4.86 14.67
N SER A 208 15.32 -4.25 14.65
CA SER A 208 15.90 -3.56 15.79
C SER A 208 15.79 -2.05 15.62
N PHE A 209 15.23 -1.38 16.64
CA PHE A 209 15.06 0.09 16.64
C PHE A 209 16.11 0.74 17.52
N THR A 210 16.87 1.67 16.96
CA THR A 210 17.93 2.39 17.68
C THR A 210 17.79 3.89 17.52
N ILE A 211 17.78 4.62 18.62
CA ILE A 211 17.82 6.09 18.63
C ILE A 211 19.23 6.50 19.09
N THR A 212 19.93 7.25 18.26
CA THR A 212 21.26 7.74 18.55
C THR A 212 21.22 9.25 18.81
N PRO A 213 21.42 9.71 20.06
CA PRO A 213 21.55 11.13 20.35
C PRO A 213 22.78 11.72 19.67
N VAL A 214 22.64 12.88 19.04
CA VAL A 214 23.74 13.60 18.39
C VAL A 214 23.58 15.09 18.66
N GLU A 215 24.70 15.76 18.95
CA GLU A 215 24.74 17.20 19.22
C GLU A 215 25.11 18.02 17.99
N LYS A 216 25.87 17.43 17.07
CA LYS A 216 26.41 18.10 15.88
C LYS A 216 26.07 17.35 14.60
N VAL A 217 25.81 18.07 13.52
CA VAL A 217 25.50 17.49 12.20
C VAL A 217 26.61 16.55 11.71
N ALA A 218 27.88 16.86 11.96
CA ALA A 218 28.99 15.97 11.62
C ALA A 218 28.88 14.58 12.26
N GLN A 219 28.31 14.49 13.46
CA GLN A 219 28.07 13.20 14.13
C GLN A 219 26.99 12.39 13.44
N LYS A 220 25.92 13.04 12.86
CA LYS A 220 24.91 12.37 12.04
C LYS A 220 25.57 11.67 10.84
N TYR A 221 26.40 12.39 10.09
CA TYR A 221 27.10 11.82 8.94
C TYR A 221 28.07 10.70 9.33
N GLY A 222 28.77 10.86 10.46
CA GLY A 222 29.66 9.81 10.99
C GLY A 222 28.89 8.53 11.36
N ARG A 223 27.68 8.66 11.92
CA ARG A 223 26.80 7.51 12.22
C ARG A 223 26.23 6.89 10.95
N LEU A 224 25.73 7.73 10.02
CA LEU A 224 25.25 7.26 8.73
C LEU A 224 26.33 6.45 8.00
N LYS A 225 27.57 6.96 7.93
CA LYS A 225 28.69 6.26 7.28
C LYS A 225 28.96 4.87 7.88
N LYS A 226 28.80 4.71 9.20
CA LYS A 226 28.91 3.41 9.86
C LYS A 226 27.82 2.45 9.41
N VAL A 227 26.54 2.88 9.44
CA VAL A 227 25.42 2.06 9.01
C VAL A 227 25.59 1.61 7.56
N LEU A 228 26.04 2.51 6.67
CA LEU A 228 26.27 2.18 5.26
C LEU A 228 27.50 1.28 5.03
N ALA A 229 28.46 1.26 5.94
CA ALA A 229 29.60 0.33 5.88
C ALA A 229 29.22 -1.09 6.33
N GLU A 230 28.27 -1.20 7.25
CA GLU A 230 27.82 -2.47 7.82
C GLU A 230 26.73 -3.14 6.98
N ASN A 231 25.93 -2.32 6.25
CA ASN A 231 24.76 -2.77 5.52
C ASN A 231 24.76 -2.26 4.08
N LYS A 232 24.41 -3.13 3.14
CA LYS A 232 24.47 -2.80 1.70
C LYS A 232 23.21 -2.12 1.19
N THR A 233 22.03 -2.56 1.62
CA THR A 233 20.75 -2.18 1.03
C THR A 233 19.89 -1.45 2.04
N GLY A 234 19.46 -0.23 1.73
CA GLY A 234 18.60 0.50 2.66
C GLY A 234 18.10 1.85 2.18
N ILE A 235 17.35 2.50 3.07
CA ILE A 235 16.70 3.78 2.80
C ILE A 235 17.14 4.79 3.86
N VAL A 236 17.47 6.00 3.42
CA VAL A 236 17.78 7.16 4.28
C VAL A 236 16.69 8.21 4.09
N TYR A 237 15.83 8.38 5.07
CA TYR A 237 14.77 9.38 5.02
C TYR A 237 15.25 10.74 5.52
N CYS A 238 14.94 11.78 4.73
CA CYS A 238 15.23 13.17 5.02
C CYS A 238 13.94 14.00 4.98
N ALA A 239 13.87 15.03 5.83
CA ALA A 239 12.66 15.86 5.95
C ALA A 239 12.42 16.79 4.74
N THR A 240 13.46 17.18 3.99
CA THR A 240 13.35 18.14 2.89
C THR A 240 14.09 17.69 1.63
N ARG A 241 13.63 18.17 0.46
CA ARG A 241 14.27 17.94 -0.84
C ARG A 241 15.75 18.32 -0.82
N LYS A 242 16.07 19.53 -0.32
CA LYS A 242 17.44 20.03 -0.21
C LYS A 242 18.31 19.09 0.63
N LYS A 243 17.76 18.53 1.72
CA LYS A 243 18.50 17.60 2.57
C LYS A 243 18.73 16.24 1.89
N VAL A 244 17.79 15.79 1.08
CA VAL A 244 17.95 14.58 0.25
C VAL A 244 19.15 14.75 -0.68
N GLU A 245 19.21 15.86 -1.42
CA GLU A 245 20.32 16.16 -2.35
C GLU A 245 21.67 16.25 -1.61
N GLU A 246 21.73 16.99 -0.51
CA GLU A 246 22.94 17.17 0.31
C GLU A 246 23.46 15.83 0.87
N VAL A 247 22.55 14.97 1.37
CA VAL A 247 22.94 13.66 1.91
C VAL A 247 23.37 12.73 0.80
N ALA A 248 22.69 12.73 -0.34
CA ALA A 248 23.06 11.91 -1.49
C ALA A 248 24.43 12.28 -2.05
N GLU A 249 24.73 13.58 -2.21
CA GLU A 249 26.06 14.08 -2.61
C GLU A 249 27.15 13.64 -1.61
N THR A 250 26.85 13.73 -0.31
CA THR A 250 27.77 13.28 0.73
C THR A 250 28.06 11.78 0.62
N ILE A 251 27.04 10.95 0.41
CA ILE A 251 27.18 9.50 0.23
C ILE A 251 28.02 9.19 -1.02
N HIS A 252 27.77 9.90 -2.13
CA HIS A 252 28.59 9.80 -3.35
C HIS A 252 30.06 10.17 -3.08
N SER A 253 30.34 11.20 -2.26
CA SER A 253 31.71 11.57 -1.89
C SER A 253 32.45 10.48 -1.12
N TRP A 254 31.74 9.54 -0.50
CA TRP A 254 32.31 8.35 0.15
C TRP A 254 32.56 7.19 -0.82
N GLY A 255 32.29 7.37 -2.12
CA GLY A 255 32.43 6.37 -3.15
C GLY A 255 31.28 5.34 -3.21
N LEU A 256 30.17 5.62 -2.52
CA LEU A 256 28.97 4.78 -2.53
C LEU A 256 27.95 5.28 -3.56
N LYS A 257 27.25 4.33 -4.20
CA LYS A 257 26.18 4.66 -5.14
C LYS A 257 24.85 4.71 -4.41
N CYS A 258 24.11 5.82 -4.57
CA CYS A 258 22.76 5.95 -4.08
C CYS A 258 21.88 6.66 -5.10
N ILE A 259 20.56 6.52 -4.95
CA ILE A 259 19.58 7.34 -5.66
C ILE A 259 19.06 8.44 -4.73
N ALA A 260 18.67 9.57 -5.29
CA ALA A 260 17.94 10.63 -4.61
C ALA A 260 16.49 10.64 -5.09
N TYR A 261 15.51 10.73 -4.17
CA TYR A 261 14.09 10.74 -4.52
C TYR A 261 13.31 11.75 -3.69
N HIS A 262 12.58 12.64 -4.34
CA HIS A 262 11.73 13.62 -3.67
C HIS A 262 10.62 14.15 -4.59
N GLY A 263 9.58 14.74 -4.03
CA GLY A 263 8.44 15.27 -4.76
C GLY A 263 8.72 16.50 -5.66
N GLY A 264 9.97 16.96 -5.78
CA GLY A 264 10.38 18.00 -6.72
C GLY A 264 10.83 17.47 -8.09
N MET A 265 11.00 16.16 -8.20
CA MET A 265 11.36 15.49 -9.45
C MET A 265 10.12 15.38 -10.36
N SER A 266 10.34 15.33 -11.67
CA SER A 266 9.29 15.00 -12.63
C SER A 266 8.77 13.58 -12.44
N ASP A 267 7.60 13.29 -12.99
CA ASP A 267 6.99 11.95 -12.87
C ASP A 267 7.90 10.87 -13.48
N GLN A 268 8.53 11.16 -14.63
CA GLN A 268 9.46 10.24 -15.29
C GLN A 268 10.71 9.99 -14.43
N GLU A 269 11.33 11.05 -13.88
CA GLU A 269 12.49 10.90 -13.00
C GLU A 269 12.16 10.08 -11.76
N ARG A 270 10.98 10.27 -11.19
CA ARG A 270 10.51 9.48 -10.03
C ARG A 270 10.36 8.01 -10.38
N GLU A 271 9.74 7.72 -11.53
CA GLU A 271 9.56 6.35 -12.01
C GLU A 271 10.90 5.67 -12.28
N ASP A 272 11.80 6.32 -13.02
CA ASP A 272 13.13 5.78 -13.33
C ASP A 272 13.95 5.52 -12.07
N THR A 273 13.91 6.44 -11.12
CA THR A 273 14.62 6.34 -9.84
C THR A 273 14.07 5.22 -8.97
N GLN A 274 12.74 5.11 -8.89
CA GLN A 274 12.08 4.03 -8.16
C GLN A 274 12.40 2.67 -8.78
N ASN A 275 12.31 2.56 -10.10
CA ASN A 275 12.64 1.35 -10.83
C ASN A 275 14.11 0.94 -10.65
N ALA A 276 15.04 1.89 -10.58
CA ALA A 276 16.44 1.61 -10.32
C ALA A 276 16.66 0.99 -8.92
N PHE A 277 15.91 1.42 -7.91
CA PHE A 277 15.97 0.82 -6.58
C PHE A 277 15.31 -0.56 -6.55
N ILE A 278 14.10 -0.71 -7.09
CA ILE A 278 13.36 -1.99 -7.11
C ILE A 278 14.13 -3.05 -7.91
N SER A 279 14.68 -2.70 -9.07
CA SER A 279 15.45 -3.61 -9.93
C SER A 279 16.88 -3.87 -9.45
N ARG A 280 17.24 -3.43 -8.23
CA ARG A 280 18.57 -3.62 -7.62
C ARG A 280 19.74 -2.97 -8.39
N LYS A 281 19.47 -1.98 -9.24
CA LYS A 281 20.52 -1.16 -9.88
C LYS A 281 21.14 -0.15 -8.91
N ALA A 282 20.39 0.19 -7.85
CA ALA A 282 20.86 0.99 -6.73
C ALA A 282 20.49 0.29 -5.41
N ASP A 283 21.41 0.29 -4.45
CA ASP A 283 21.22 -0.37 -3.16
C ASP A 283 20.82 0.59 -2.06
N ILE A 284 21.12 1.87 -2.20
CA ILE A 284 20.81 2.92 -1.24
C ILE A 284 19.88 3.94 -1.87
N ALA A 285 18.76 4.24 -1.20
CA ALA A 285 17.88 5.33 -1.54
C ALA A 285 17.95 6.43 -0.48
N VAL A 286 18.18 7.68 -0.89
CA VAL A 286 18.05 8.87 -0.03
C VAL A 286 16.78 9.58 -0.45
N ALA A 287 15.82 9.73 0.44
CA ALA A 287 14.49 10.17 0.02
C ALA A 287 13.73 10.99 1.06
N THR A 288 12.73 11.75 0.61
CA THR A 288 11.67 12.23 1.48
C THR A 288 10.60 11.13 1.69
N ASN A 289 9.64 11.37 2.57
CA ASN A 289 8.47 10.49 2.77
C ASN A 289 7.66 10.21 1.48
N ALA A 290 7.87 11.00 0.40
CA ALA A 290 7.32 10.71 -0.91
C ALA A 290 7.82 9.38 -1.52
N PHE A 291 9.01 8.90 -1.08
CA PHE A 291 9.54 7.59 -1.42
C PHE A 291 9.02 6.56 -0.41
N GLY A 292 7.83 6.12 -0.62
CA GLY A 292 7.21 5.35 0.41
C GLY A 292 6.24 4.31 -0.11
N MET A 293 5.03 4.71 -0.36
CA MET A 293 4.00 3.81 -0.85
C MET A 293 4.41 3.25 -2.24
N GLY A 294 4.26 1.94 -2.43
CA GLY A 294 4.64 1.27 -3.69
C GLY A 294 6.09 0.75 -3.77
N ILE A 295 6.92 0.95 -2.75
CA ILE A 295 8.24 0.32 -2.71
C ILE A 295 8.10 -1.09 -2.14
N ASP A 296 8.14 -2.08 -3.02
CA ASP A 296 8.13 -3.49 -2.65
C ASP A 296 9.49 -4.14 -2.95
N ARG A 297 10.47 -3.82 -2.09
CA ARG A 297 11.79 -4.43 -2.10
C ARG A 297 12.01 -5.15 -0.76
N SER A 298 12.09 -6.47 -0.80
CA SER A 298 12.11 -7.31 0.40
C SER A 298 13.45 -7.31 1.14
N ASP A 299 14.57 -7.13 0.42
CA ASP A 299 15.95 -7.20 0.94
C ASP A 299 16.50 -5.88 1.52
N VAL A 300 15.64 -4.96 1.93
CA VAL A 300 16.05 -3.73 2.63
C VAL A 300 16.50 -4.11 4.05
N ARG A 301 17.77 -3.83 4.38
CA ARG A 301 18.38 -4.20 5.66
C ARG A 301 18.35 -3.09 6.70
N PHE A 302 18.29 -1.82 6.27
CA PHE A 302 18.21 -0.69 7.19
C PHE A 302 17.29 0.41 6.67
N VAL A 303 16.70 1.12 7.63
CA VAL A 303 16.05 2.42 7.42
C VAL A 303 16.66 3.41 8.40
N VAL A 304 17.23 4.48 7.89
CA VAL A 304 17.78 5.58 8.70
C VAL A 304 16.89 6.80 8.55
N HIS A 305 16.39 7.32 9.65
CA HIS A 305 15.76 8.63 9.69
C HIS A 305 16.82 9.68 10.02
N PHE A 306 17.26 10.45 9.02
CA PHE A 306 18.26 11.50 9.19
C PHE A 306 17.71 12.68 10.00
N GLU A 307 16.42 12.95 9.87
CA GLU A 307 15.60 13.77 10.77
C GLU A 307 14.45 12.95 11.33
N ILE A 308 13.95 13.36 12.50
CA ILE A 308 12.78 12.70 13.15
C ILE A 308 11.55 12.84 12.24
N PRO A 309 10.81 11.77 11.97
CA PRO A 309 9.56 11.82 11.23
C PRO A 309 8.48 12.67 11.93
N GLY A 310 7.50 13.12 11.16
CA GLY A 310 6.43 13.98 11.67
C GLY A 310 5.46 13.31 12.64
N SER A 311 5.38 11.98 12.64
CA SER A 311 4.54 11.19 13.55
C SER A 311 5.13 9.81 13.81
N VAL A 312 4.62 9.14 14.84
CA VAL A 312 5.00 7.74 15.18
C VAL A 312 4.50 6.79 14.08
N GLU A 313 3.34 7.05 13.51
CA GLU A 313 2.75 6.26 12.44
C GLU A 313 3.63 6.33 11.17
N ALA A 314 4.08 7.54 10.79
CA ALA A 314 5.01 7.72 9.68
C ALA A 314 6.32 6.98 9.95
N TYR A 315 6.88 7.13 11.16
CA TYR A 315 8.07 6.37 11.57
C TYR A 315 7.89 4.86 11.41
N TYR A 316 6.79 4.33 11.92
CA TYR A 316 6.50 2.90 11.86
C TYR A 316 6.34 2.40 10.42
N GLN A 317 5.63 3.14 9.58
CA GLN A 317 5.42 2.80 8.18
C GLN A 317 6.73 2.83 7.38
N GLU A 318 7.58 3.83 7.62
CA GLU A 318 8.88 3.98 6.98
C GLU A 318 9.86 2.90 7.45
N ALA A 319 9.98 2.69 8.75
CA ALA A 319 10.82 1.64 9.34
C ALA A 319 10.40 0.23 8.92
N GLY A 320 9.08 -0.01 8.80
CA GLY A 320 8.50 -1.29 8.38
C GLY A 320 8.84 -1.73 6.95
N ARG A 321 9.60 -0.91 6.19
CA ARG A 321 10.12 -1.30 4.87
C ARG A 321 11.31 -2.23 4.97
N ALA A 322 12.02 -2.22 6.10
CA ALA A 322 13.13 -3.15 6.34
C ALA A 322 12.63 -4.58 6.64
N GLY A 323 13.44 -5.57 6.27
CA GLY A 323 13.26 -6.97 6.64
C GLY A 323 11.92 -7.58 6.21
N ARG A 324 11.39 -7.25 5.04
CA ARG A 324 10.12 -7.83 4.56
C ARG A 324 10.23 -9.31 4.20
N ASP A 325 11.44 -9.80 3.97
CA ASP A 325 11.77 -11.20 3.76
C ASP A 325 11.90 -12.01 5.08
N GLY A 326 11.70 -11.37 6.24
CA GLY A 326 11.84 -11.98 7.55
C GLY A 326 13.28 -11.97 8.11
N GLU A 327 14.25 -11.60 7.30
CA GLU A 327 15.65 -11.49 7.72
C GLU A 327 15.87 -10.20 8.56
N ALA A 328 16.92 -10.24 9.42
CA ALA A 328 17.28 -9.13 10.31
C ALA A 328 17.97 -7.97 9.54
#